data_5a78045a19d88aa364387597dd6146cd
#
_entry.id   5a78045a19d88aa364387597dd6146cd
#
_cell.length_a   1.000
_cell.length_b   1.000
_cell.length_c   1.000
_cell.angle_alpha   90.00
_cell.angle_beta   90.00
_cell.angle_gamma   90.00
#
_symmetry.space_group_name_H-M   'P 1'
#
loop_
_entity.id
_entity.type
_entity.pdbx_description
1 polymer ?
#
loop_
_entity_poly.entity_id
_entity_poly.type
_entity_poly.pdbx_seq_one_letter_code
_entity_poly.pdbx_strand_id
1 'polypeptide(L)'
;MSNTIKIYIPNETSANSVGANTLYKTISNLINDENIKIVRNGSWGAFWLEPFIEVERNGIRTGASYRDIDLGHLKTIEDFFLDFEKRNPFNITEINFIKNQNRIVFSRIGHQDPLDIDYYRKTKGYESLLTALEIGHQETIDRIKSSGLTGRGGAAFPTGIKMQTVFDQDVSIKYLACNADEGDGGTFSDRLIMESDPFSLIEGMTIAAYAVGASKGYIYLRSEYPLVKDFITDAINIALKNNYLGKNI
;
A
#
# COMPACT_ATOMS: atom_id res chain seq x y z
N MET A 1 -8.99 24.85 14.26
CA MET A 1 -8.90 23.50 13.66
C MET A 1 -9.62 23.57 12.32
N SER A 2 -8.98 23.20 11.21
CA SER A 2 -9.65 23.27 9.90
C SER A 2 -10.79 22.26 9.89
N ASN A 3 -11.98 22.71 9.52
CA ASN A 3 -13.20 21.89 9.45
C ASN A 3 -13.19 21.01 8.17
N THR A 4 -12.03 20.45 7.82
CA THR A 4 -11.84 19.68 6.58
C THR A 4 -12.52 18.33 6.71
N ILE A 5 -13.42 18.03 5.78
CA ILE A 5 -14.02 16.71 5.60
C ILE A 5 -13.18 15.93 4.59
N LYS A 6 -12.84 14.69 4.91
CA LYS A 6 -12.19 13.80 3.95
C LYS A 6 -13.13 12.66 3.57
N ILE A 7 -13.21 12.39 2.27
CA ILE A 7 -13.95 11.25 1.72
C ILE A 7 -12.90 10.29 1.16
N TYR A 8 -12.82 9.08 1.73
CA TYR A 8 -11.89 8.04 1.28
C TYR A 8 -12.62 7.12 0.33
N ILE A 9 -12.07 6.96 -0.87
CA ILE A 9 -12.62 6.11 -1.92
C ILE A 9 -11.50 5.20 -2.41
N PRO A 10 -11.59 3.88 -2.23
CA PRO A 10 -10.50 2.98 -2.56
C PRO A 10 -10.15 3.02 -4.05
N ASN A 11 -8.84 2.89 -4.33
CA ASN A 11 -8.28 2.88 -5.69
C ASN A 11 -7.39 1.66 -5.88
N GLU A 12 -7.94 0.48 -5.73
CA GLU A 12 -7.27 -0.78 -6.00
C GLU A 12 -8.15 -1.67 -6.89
N THR A 13 -7.58 -2.72 -7.43
CA THR A 13 -8.23 -3.53 -8.48
C THR A 13 -9.59 -4.07 -8.04
N SER A 14 -9.73 -4.60 -6.80
CA SER A 14 -10.98 -5.21 -6.35
C SER A 14 -12.09 -4.17 -6.18
N ALA A 15 -11.80 -3.03 -5.56
CA ALA A 15 -12.76 -1.94 -5.40
C ALA A 15 -13.16 -1.33 -6.76
N ASN A 16 -12.18 -1.15 -7.66
CA ASN A 16 -12.44 -0.64 -9.00
C ASN A 16 -13.30 -1.58 -9.83
N SER A 17 -13.13 -2.89 -9.69
CA SER A 17 -13.94 -3.91 -10.40
C SER A 17 -15.43 -3.88 -10.03
N VAL A 18 -15.75 -3.33 -8.86
CA VAL A 18 -17.13 -3.21 -8.35
C VAL A 18 -17.60 -1.75 -8.27
N GLY A 19 -16.95 -0.82 -8.98
CA GLY A 19 -17.46 0.52 -9.25
C GLY A 19 -16.84 1.67 -8.47
N ALA A 20 -15.74 1.48 -7.71
CA ALA A 20 -15.08 2.57 -6.96
C ALA A 20 -14.68 3.77 -7.84
N ASN A 21 -14.21 3.53 -9.07
CA ASN A 21 -13.88 4.61 -10.00
C ASN A 21 -15.10 5.39 -10.49
N THR A 22 -16.24 4.75 -10.65
CA THR A 22 -17.51 5.43 -10.99
C THR A 22 -17.96 6.30 -9.83
N LEU A 23 -17.93 5.77 -8.60
CA LEU A 23 -18.19 6.53 -7.36
C LEU A 23 -17.28 7.74 -7.22
N TYR A 24 -15.97 7.54 -7.42
CA TYR A 24 -14.99 8.62 -7.38
C TYR A 24 -15.36 9.75 -8.35
N LYS A 25 -15.62 9.42 -9.63
CA LYS A 25 -15.99 10.42 -10.65
C LYS A 25 -17.28 11.14 -10.28
N THR A 26 -18.31 10.40 -9.83
CA THR A 26 -19.59 10.99 -9.44
C THR A 26 -19.40 11.95 -8.27
N ILE A 27 -18.79 11.51 -7.17
CA ILE A 27 -18.61 12.32 -5.96
C ILE A 27 -17.70 13.53 -6.24
N SER A 28 -16.61 13.35 -7.01
CA SER A 28 -15.71 14.44 -7.39
C SER A 28 -16.44 15.57 -8.13
N ASN A 29 -17.38 15.24 -9.00
CA ASN A 29 -18.16 16.23 -9.76
C ASN A 29 -19.18 16.98 -8.90
N LEU A 30 -19.54 16.44 -7.71
CA LEU A 30 -20.48 17.09 -6.79
C LEU A 30 -19.78 18.06 -5.81
N ILE A 31 -18.45 17.94 -5.67
CA ILE A 31 -17.69 18.77 -4.71
C ILE A 31 -17.46 20.15 -5.31
N ASN A 32 -17.94 21.17 -4.60
CA ASN A 32 -17.75 22.59 -4.89
C ASN A 32 -17.21 23.35 -3.67
N ASP A 33 -16.88 22.65 -2.57
CA ASP A 33 -16.34 23.20 -1.31
C ASP A 33 -14.88 22.74 -1.14
N GLU A 34 -13.95 23.69 -1.04
CA GLU A 34 -12.52 23.45 -0.83
C GLU A 34 -12.18 22.76 0.49
N ASN A 35 -13.10 22.78 1.45
CA ASN A 35 -12.98 22.06 2.71
C ASN A 35 -13.27 20.56 2.59
N ILE A 36 -13.78 20.08 1.46
CA ILE A 36 -14.03 18.66 1.19
C ILE A 36 -12.91 18.12 0.30
N LYS A 37 -12.22 17.09 0.77
CA LYS A 37 -11.11 16.45 0.03
C LYS A 37 -11.38 14.99 -0.18
N ILE A 38 -11.12 14.49 -1.39
CA ILE A 38 -11.12 13.06 -1.68
C ILE A 38 -9.71 12.51 -1.49
N VAL A 39 -9.61 11.38 -0.81
CA VAL A 39 -8.40 10.57 -0.67
C VAL A 39 -8.64 9.25 -1.38
N ARG A 40 -7.77 8.90 -2.34
CA ARG A 40 -7.82 7.61 -3.04
C ARG A 40 -6.96 6.62 -2.25
N ASN A 41 -7.56 5.99 -1.24
CA ASN A 41 -6.86 5.04 -0.37
C ASN A 41 -6.80 3.62 -0.96
N GLY A 42 -6.01 2.75 -0.34
CA GLY A 42 -6.07 1.30 -0.60
C GLY A 42 -7.27 0.64 0.07
N SER A 43 -7.59 -0.59 -0.33
CA SER A 43 -8.63 -1.40 0.33
C SER A 43 -8.15 -1.91 1.69
N TRP A 44 -9.08 -2.03 2.64
CA TRP A 44 -8.85 -2.71 3.91
C TRP A 44 -8.67 -4.24 3.78
N GLY A 45 -8.91 -4.79 2.58
CA GLY A 45 -8.94 -6.24 2.33
C GLY A 45 -10.26 -6.91 2.71
N ALA A 46 -11.25 -6.13 3.13
CA ALA A 46 -12.61 -6.60 3.39
C ALA A 46 -13.46 -6.52 2.10
N PHE A 47 -13.07 -7.31 1.10
CA PHE A 47 -13.59 -7.19 -0.28
C PHE A 47 -15.11 -7.38 -0.42
N TRP A 48 -15.75 -8.03 0.53
CA TRP A 48 -17.23 -8.14 0.53
C TRP A 48 -17.93 -6.81 0.82
N LEU A 49 -17.20 -5.81 1.34
CA LEU A 49 -17.73 -4.45 1.59
C LEU A 49 -17.46 -3.50 0.42
N GLU A 50 -16.60 -3.89 -0.55
CA GLU A 50 -16.18 -2.98 -1.63
C GLU A 50 -17.33 -2.68 -2.62
N PRO A 51 -17.36 -1.44 -3.15
CA PRO A 51 -16.54 -0.29 -2.76
C PRO A 51 -16.91 0.21 -1.36
N PHE A 52 -15.94 0.29 -0.47
CA PHE A 52 -16.14 0.77 0.90
C PHE A 52 -15.71 2.24 1.00
N ILE A 53 -16.70 3.13 1.08
CA ILE A 53 -16.47 4.58 1.18
C ILE A 53 -16.40 4.96 2.64
N GLU A 54 -15.42 5.79 3.01
CA GLU A 54 -15.31 6.31 4.37
C GLU A 54 -15.37 7.84 4.37
N VAL A 55 -15.93 8.40 5.42
CA VAL A 55 -15.98 9.84 5.67
C VAL A 55 -15.32 10.13 7.01
N GLU A 56 -14.37 11.06 7.01
CA GLU A 56 -13.71 11.57 8.22
C GLU A 56 -14.18 12.99 8.48
N ARG A 57 -14.76 13.20 9.66
CA ARG A 57 -15.16 14.52 10.18
C ARG A 57 -14.63 14.67 11.60
N ASN A 58 -13.93 15.76 11.89
CA ASN A 58 -13.38 16.03 13.24
C ASN A 58 -12.52 14.89 13.81
N GLY A 59 -11.79 14.19 12.95
CA GLY A 59 -10.95 13.05 13.35
C GLY A 59 -11.69 11.73 13.57
N ILE A 60 -13.00 11.70 13.39
CA ILE A 60 -13.82 10.48 13.45
C ILE A 60 -14.02 9.98 12.01
N ARG A 61 -13.60 8.76 11.74
CA ARG A 61 -13.70 8.10 10.44
C ARG A 61 -14.66 6.91 10.52
N THR A 62 -15.70 6.96 9.71
CA THR A 62 -16.68 5.88 9.56
C THR A 62 -16.90 5.58 8.09
N GLY A 63 -17.36 4.40 7.74
CA GLY A 63 -17.53 3.99 6.36
C GLY A 63 -18.76 3.12 6.13
N ALA A 64 -19.17 3.03 4.87
CA ALA A 64 -20.29 2.24 4.41
C ALA A 64 -19.99 1.57 3.05
N SER A 65 -20.58 0.40 2.81
CA SER A 65 -20.50 -0.26 1.51
C SER A 65 -21.40 0.42 0.48
N TYR A 66 -20.86 0.60 -0.72
CA TYR A 66 -21.55 1.20 -1.86
C TYR A 66 -21.72 0.20 -3.03
N ARG A 67 -21.78 -1.08 -2.71
CA ARG A 67 -22.02 -2.13 -3.69
C ARG A 67 -23.42 -2.00 -4.33
N ASP A 68 -23.49 -2.21 -5.65
CA ASP A 68 -24.73 -2.29 -6.45
C ASP A 68 -25.65 -1.06 -6.30
N ILE A 69 -25.07 0.13 -6.14
CA ILE A 69 -25.84 1.35 -5.97
C ILE A 69 -26.19 2.01 -7.30
N ASP A 70 -27.42 2.47 -7.43
CA ASP A 70 -27.81 3.47 -8.42
C ASP A 70 -27.36 4.88 -7.93
N LEU A 71 -26.41 5.49 -8.64
CA LEU A 71 -25.89 6.82 -8.32
C LEU A 71 -26.75 7.95 -8.89
N GLY A 72 -27.80 7.62 -9.65
CA GLY A 72 -28.63 8.60 -10.36
C GLY A 72 -29.38 9.58 -9.46
N HIS A 73 -29.56 9.26 -8.18
CA HIS A 73 -30.19 10.14 -7.20
C HIS A 73 -29.23 11.17 -6.58
N LEU A 74 -27.92 10.98 -6.68
CA LEU A 74 -26.91 11.92 -6.16
C LEU A 74 -26.78 13.11 -7.11
N LYS A 75 -27.30 14.26 -6.74
CA LYS A 75 -27.26 15.50 -7.52
C LYS A 75 -26.35 16.55 -6.90
N THR A 76 -26.21 16.52 -5.58
CA THR A 76 -25.40 17.43 -4.78
C THR A 76 -24.52 16.65 -3.81
N ILE A 77 -23.53 17.32 -3.22
CA ILE A 77 -22.68 16.69 -2.19
C ILE A 77 -23.49 16.41 -0.90
N GLU A 78 -24.52 17.20 -0.64
CA GLU A 78 -25.46 16.99 0.46
C GLU A 78 -26.27 15.69 0.25
N ASP A 79 -26.71 15.42 -0.98
CA ASP A 79 -27.38 14.14 -1.31
C ASP A 79 -26.47 12.95 -0.99
N PHE A 80 -25.17 13.06 -1.33
CA PHE A 80 -24.18 12.03 -0.97
C PHE A 80 -24.08 11.83 0.54
N PHE A 81 -23.96 12.91 1.32
CA PHE A 81 -23.87 12.79 2.78
C PHE A 81 -25.15 12.24 3.40
N LEU A 82 -26.32 12.60 2.90
CA LEU A 82 -27.59 12.03 3.35
C LEU A 82 -27.69 10.54 3.02
N ASP A 83 -27.27 10.11 1.84
CA ASP A 83 -27.24 8.71 1.45
C ASP A 83 -26.24 7.92 2.32
N PHE A 84 -25.04 8.50 2.56
CA PHE A 84 -24.04 7.90 3.42
C PHE A 84 -24.56 7.63 4.83
N GLU A 85 -25.22 8.59 5.47
CA GLU A 85 -25.79 8.42 6.82
C GLU A 85 -26.91 7.37 6.87
N LYS A 86 -27.71 7.25 5.82
CA LYS A 86 -28.76 6.23 5.72
C LYS A 86 -28.21 4.79 5.64
N ARG A 87 -26.92 4.62 5.30
CA ARG A 87 -26.25 3.31 5.22
C ARG A 87 -25.74 2.82 6.57
N ASN A 88 -26.00 3.53 7.66
CA ASN A 88 -25.52 3.22 9.00
C ASN A 88 -24.00 3.01 9.03
N PRO A 89 -23.21 4.05 8.72
CA PRO A 89 -21.77 3.94 8.63
C PRO A 89 -21.14 3.51 9.95
N PHE A 90 -20.10 2.71 9.89
CA PHE A 90 -19.40 2.15 11.04
C PHE A 90 -17.88 2.29 10.91
N ASN A 91 -17.18 2.17 12.03
CA ASN A 91 -15.72 2.12 12.00
C ASN A 91 -15.25 0.72 11.57
N ILE A 92 -14.58 0.62 10.43
CA ILE A 92 -14.14 -0.67 9.89
C ILE A 92 -13.13 -1.38 10.80
N THR A 93 -12.37 -0.65 11.62
CA THR A 93 -11.39 -1.26 12.54
C THR A 93 -12.06 -2.02 13.67
N GLU A 94 -13.37 -1.80 13.90
CA GLU A 94 -14.13 -2.47 14.94
C GLU A 94 -14.80 -3.78 14.49
N ILE A 95 -14.83 -4.07 13.18
CA ILE A 95 -15.36 -5.37 12.73
C ILE A 95 -14.40 -6.49 13.11
N ASN A 96 -14.93 -7.64 13.53
CA ASN A 96 -14.13 -8.77 14.01
C ASN A 96 -13.06 -9.23 13.03
N PHE A 97 -13.32 -9.14 11.72
CA PHE A 97 -12.37 -9.51 10.67
C PHE A 97 -11.10 -8.65 10.75
N ILE A 98 -11.21 -7.34 10.94
CA ILE A 98 -10.06 -6.44 11.04
C ILE A 98 -9.49 -6.42 12.46
N LYS A 99 -10.36 -6.27 13.46
CA LYS A 99 -9.99 -6.14 14.88
C LYS A 99 -9.15 -7.31 15.42
N ASN A 100 -9.43 -8.51 14.94
CA ASN A 100 -8.73 -9.73 15.38
C ASN A 100 -7.44 -10.02 14.60
N GLN A 101 -7.05 -9.17 13.63
CA GLN A 101 -5.82 -9.31 12.89
C GLN A 101 -4.65 -8.60 13.59
N ASN A 102 -3.50 -9.27 13.67
CA ASN A 102 -2.23 -8.59 13.93
C ASN A 102 -1.64 -8.11 12.59
N ARG A 103 -1.98 -6.90 12.18
CA ARG A 103 -1.63 -6.33 10.88
C ARG A 103 -0.21 -5.76 10.90
N ILE A 104 0.79 -6.59 10.61
CA ILE A 104 2.19 -6.17 10.49
C ILE A 104 2.44 -5.63 9.08
N VAL A 105 2.35 -6.49 8.06
CA VAL A 105 2.58 -6.11 6.65
C VAL A 105 1.51 -5.15 6.14
N PHE A 106 0.26 -5.31 6.57
CA PHE A 106 -0.88 -4.49 6.18
C PHE A 106 -1.17 -3.32 7.14
N SER A 107 -0.22 -2.93 7.98
CA SER A 107 -0.45 -1.92 9.02
C SER A 107 -0.84 -0.54 8.47
N ARG A 108 -0.39 -0.18 7.27
CA ARG A 108 -0.70 1.10 6.61
C ARG A 108 -1.84 1.02 5.59
N ILE A 109 -2.17 -0.19 5.13
CA ILE A 109 -3.16 -0.43 4.07
C ILE A 109 -4.56 -0.01 4.53
N GLY A 110 -5.26 0.76 3.69
CA GLY A 110 -6.60 1.29 3.96
C GLY A 110 -6.61 2.70 4.57
N HIS A 111 -5.50 3.17 5.12
CA HIS A 111 -5.49 4.41 5.88
C HIS A 111 -5.40 5.67 5.03
N GLN A 112 -4.59 5.67 3.95
CA GLN A 112 -4.25 6.87 3.20
C GLN A 112 -4.00 6.55 1.72
N ASP A 113 -3.72 7.59 0.92
CA ASP A 113 -3.25 7.44 -0.46
C ASP A 113 -1.93 6.64 -0.47
N PRO A 114 -1.85 5.53 -1.22
CA PRO A 114 -0.64 4.71 -1.33
C PRO A 114 0.59 5.45 -1.85
N LEU A 115 0.39 6.57 -2.55
CA LEU A 115 1.47 7.38 -3.12
C LEU A 115 1.83 8.61 -2.26
N ASP A 116 1.22 8.75 -1.07
CA ASP A 116 1.58 9.79 -0.10
C ASP A 116 2.87 9.41 0.66
N ILE A 117 4.02 9.84 0.13
CA ILE A 117 5.32 9.57 0.74
C ILE A 117 5.49 10.24 2.11
N ASP A 118 4.82 11.38 2.34
CA ASP A 118 4.91 12.08 3.63
C ASP A 118 4.14 11.32 4.71
N TYR A 119 2.99 10.71 4.36
CA TYR A 119 2.32 9.77 5.24
C TYR A 119 3.18 8.52 5.51
N TYR A 120 3.83 7.96 4.48
CA TYR A 120 4.72 6.82 4.63
C TYR A 120 5.84 7.12 5.62
N ARG A 121 6.52 8.27 5.49
CA ARG A 121 7.56 8.75 6.43
C ARG A 121 7.02 8.93 7.85
N LYS A 122 5.86 9.59 7.98
CA LYS A 122 5.22 9.85 9.26
C LYS A 122 4.87 8.55 10.02
N THR A 123 4.68 7.46 9.29
CA THR A 123 4.42 6.12 9.84
C THR A 123 5.68 5.24 9.87
N LYS A 124 6.85 5.86 10.05
CA LYS A 124 8.18 5.23 10.16
C LYS A 124 8.72 4.59 8.87
N GLY A 125 8.16 4.92 7.72
CA GLY A 125 8.73 4.52 6.44
C GLY A 125 10.11 5.11 6.22
N TYR A 126 11.00 4.34 5.62
CA TYR A 126 12.41 4.61 5.37
C TYR A 126 13.32 4.69 6.61
N GLU A 127 12.80 4.61 7.84
CA GLU A 127 13.65 4.54 9.04
C GLU A 127 14.54 3.29 9.02
N SER A 128 14.00 2.15 8.55
CA SER A 128 14.76 0.90 8.45
C SER A 128 15.83 0.96 7.38
N LEU A 129 15.59 1.64 6.27
CA LEU A 129 16.61 1.88 5.23
C LEU A 129 17.74 2.74 5.78
N LEU A 130 17.43 3.86 6.45
CA LEU A 130 18.44 4.72 7.07
C LEU A 130 19.29 3.96 8.09
N THR A 131 18.64 3.13 8.91
CA THR A 131 19.34 2.25 9.85
C THR A 131 20.27 1.27 9.14
N ALA A 132 19.82 0.64 8.05
CA ALA A 132 20.65 -0.29 7.27
C ALA A 132 21.89 0.40 6.68
N LEU A 133 21.73 1.61 6.16
CA LEU A 133 22.84 2.42 5.62
C LEU A 133 23.86 2.79 6.72
N GLU A 134 23.39 3.07 7.94
CA GLU A 134 24.23 3.42 9.08
C GLU A 134 25.06 2.22 9.59
N ILE A 135 24.43 1.04 9.73
CA ILE A 135 25.09 -0.14 10.31
C ILE A 135 25.91 -0.95 9.29
N GLY A 136 25.69 -0.73 8.00
CA GLY A 136 26.43 -1.37 6.91
C GLY A 136 25.90 -2.76 6.51
N HIS A 137 26.50 -3.31 5.46
CA HIS A 137 26.03 -4.53 4.78
C HIS A 137 25.97 -5.74 5.71
N GLN A 138 27.09 -6.10 6.33
CA GLN A 138 27.19 -7.31 7.14
C GLN A 138 26.27 -7.28 8.36
N GLU A 139 26.25 -6.17 9.11
CA GLU A 139 25.40 -6.04 10.29
C GLU A 139 23.91 -6.09 9.90
N THR A 140 23.54 -5.53 8.74
CA THR A 140 22.17 -5.64 8.20
C THR A 140 21.81 -7.11 7.97
N ILE A 141 22.69 -7.90 7.35
CA ILE A 141 22.48 -9.33 7.13
C ILE A 141 22.38 -10.08 8.46
N ASP A 142 23.23 -9.77 9.43
CA ASP A 142 23.25 -10.45 10.72
C ASP A 142 22.00 -10.16 11.54
N ARG A 143 21.43 -8.96 11.47
CA ARG A 143 20.11 -8.64 12.04
C ARG A 143 19.00 -9.45 11.40
N ILE A 144 19.01 -9.59 10.06
CA ILE A 144 18.02 -10.40 9.35
C ILE A 144 18.16 -11.88 9.73
N LYS A 145 19.38 -12.41 9.88
CA LYS A 145 19.61 -13.78 10.40
C LYS A 145 19.05 -13.94 11.79
N SER A 146 19.39 -13.02 12.71
CA SER A 146 18.97 -13.06 14.11
C SER A 146 17.46 -12.94 14.29
N SER A 147 16.76 -12.25 13.38
CA SER A 147 15.30 -12.13 13.40
C SER A 147 14.58 -13.43 13.07
N GLY A 148 15.27 -14.43 12.50
CA GLY A 148 14.67 -15.66 12.03
C GLY A 148 13.74 -15.50 10.83
N LEU A 149 13.82 -14.38 10.08
CA LEU A 149 12.99 -14.15 8.91
C LEU A 149 13.21 -15.23 7.85
N THR A 150 12.12 -15.83 7.39
CA THR A 150 12.12 -16.84 6.34
C THR A 150 11.33 -16.40 5.12
N GLY A 151 11.63 -17.01 3.97
CA GLY A 151 10.86 -16.80 2.75
C GLY A 151 9.39 -17.20 2.92
N ARG A 152 8.49 -16.51 2.20
CA ARG A 152 7.04 -16.74 2.25
C ARG A 152 6.48 -17.44 1.01
N GLY A 153 7.36 -17.90 0.11
CA GLY A 153 6.97 -18.64 -1.10
C GLY A 153 6.82 -20.16 -0.92
N GLY A 154 6.61 -20.63 0.31
CA GLY A 154 6.36 -22.05 0.63
C GLY A 154 7.55 -22.80 1.22
N ALA A 155 8.77 -22.62 0.71
CA ALA A 155 9.97 -23.34 1.18
C ALA A 155 10.50 -22.86 2.54
N ALA A 156 10.07 -21.71 3.04
CA ALA A 156 10.49 -21.10 4.30
C ALA A 156 12.02 -21.03 4.50
N PHE A 157 12.78 -20.85 3.42
CA PHE A 157 14.24 -20.77 3.50
C PHE A 157 14.67 -19.50 4.28
N PRO A 158 15.68 -19.61 5.19
CA PRO A 158 16.13 -18.46 5.99
C PRO A 158 16.66 -17.33 5.12
N THR A 159 16.01 -16.15 5.19
CA THR A 159 16.31 -15.01 4.32
C THR A 159 17.72 -14.48 4.52
N GLY A 160 18.18 -14.37 5.78
CA GLY A 160 19.54 -13.90 6.08
C GLY A 160 20.65 -14.83 5.57
N ILE A 161 20.41 -16.16 5.51
CA ILE A 161 21.36 -17.11 4.93
C ILE A 161 21.45 -16.90 3.41
N LYS A 162 20.30 -16.73 2.74
CA LYS A 162 20.27 -16.41 1.30
C LYS A 162 21.03 -15.11 1.00
N MET A 163 20.80 -14.06 1.80
CA MET A 163 21.50 -12.78 1.63
C MET A 163 23.01 -12.93 1.81
N GLN A 164 23.46 -13.65 2.86
CA GLN A 164 24.88 -13.90 3.07
C GLN A 164 25.52 -14.61 1.88
N THR A 165 24.88 -15.64 1.38
CA THR A 165 25.39 -16.40 0.21
C THR A 165 25.60 -15.50 -1.00
N VAL A 166 24.72 -14.50 -1.23
CA VAL A 166 24.87 -13.53 -2.32
C VAL A 166 25.93 -12.50 -1.99
N PHE A 167 25.97 -12.02 -0.74
CA PHE A 167 26.97 -11.04 -0.30
C PHE A 167 28.39 -11.57 -0.48
N ASP A 168 28.63 -12.82 -0.13
CA ASP A 168 29.95 -13.48 -0.17
C ASP A 168 30.46 -13.75 -1.60
N GLN A 169 29.63 -13.56 -2.64
CA GLN A 169 30.09 -13.75 -4.02
C GLN A 169 31.01 -12.60 -4.44
N ASP A 170 32.21 -12.93 -4.91
CA ASP A 170 33.15 -12.00 -5.50
C ASP A 170 32.83 -11.76 -6.98
N VAL A 171 31.84 -10.91 -7.23
CA VAL A 171 31.37 -10.55 -8.58
C VAL A 171 31.15 -9.06 -8.68
N SER A 172 31.42 -8.48 -9.85
CA SER A 172 31.35 -7.04 -10.08
C SER A 172 29.94 -6.49 -10.09
N ILE A 173 28.94 -7.30 -10.41
CA ILE A 173 27.53 -6.86 -10.52
C ILE A 173 26.63 -7.90 -9.87
N LYS A 174 25.78 -7.43 -8.94
CA LYS A 174 24.72 -8.22 -8.32
C LYS A 174 23.38 -7.60 -8.64
N TYR A 175 22.36 -8.44 -8.74
CA TYR A 175 20.99 -8.05 -9.04
C TYR A 175 20.05 -8.52 -7.95
N LEU A 176 18.98 -7.76 -7.73
CA LEU A 176 17.85 -8.15 -6.90
C LEU A 176 16.63 -8.38 -7.80
N ALA A 177 16.00 -9.54 -7.72
CA ALA A 177 14.73 -9.81 -8.38
C ALA A 177 13.62 -9.98 -7.35
N CYS A 178 12.60 -9.12 -7.42
CA CYS A 178 11.36 -9.29 -6.69
C CYS A 178 10.42 -10.15 -7.53
N ASN A 179 10.07 -11.32 -7.04
CA ASN A 179 9.01 -12.13 -7.62
C ASN A 179 7.66 -11.53 -7.24
N ALA A 180 6.99 -10.90 -8.19
CA ALA A 180 5.64 -10.33 -8.10
C ALA A 180 4.66 -11.05 -9.05
N ASP A 181 4.95 -12.32 -9.37
CA ASP A 181 4.07 -13.22 -10.11
C ASP A 181 3.22 -14.04 -9.14
N GLU A 182 2.18 -13.41 -8.59
CA GLU A 182 1.22 -14.03 -7.67
C GLU A 182 0.26 -14.95 -8.45
N GLY A 183 0.76 -16.11 -8.89
CA GLY A 183 0.09 -16.98 -9.85
C GLY A 183 -1.01 -17.88 -9.29
N ASP A 184 -1.06 -18.09 -7.97
CA ASP A 184 -2.04 -18.96 -7.34
C ASP A 184 -3.45 -18.35 -7.39
N GLY A 185 -4.43 -19.12 -7.86
CA GLY A 185 -5.83 -18.68 -7.95
C GLY A 185 -6.40 -18.29 -6.59
N GLY A 186 -7.00 -17.10 -6.50
CA GLY A 186 -7.56 -16.57 -5.26
C GLY A 186 -6.58 -15.88 -4.33
N THR A 187 -5.26 -15.92 -4.59
CA THR A 187 -4.25 -15.15 -3.86
C THR A 187 -4.25 -13.70 -4.34
N PHE A 188 -4.14 -12.76 -3.42
CA PHE A 188 -4.20 -11.32 -3.69
C PHE A 188 -3.36 -10.47 -2.73
N SER A 189 -2.60 -11.10 -1.84
CA SER A 189 -1.83 -10.40 -0.81
C SER A 189 -0.72 -9.52 -1.39
N ASP A 190 0.00 -10.04 -2.39
CA ASP A 190 1.09 -9.30 -3.03
C ASP A 190 0.53 -8.14 -3.85
N ARG A 191 -0.55 -8.37 -4.59
CA ARG A 191 -1.26 -7.32 -5.32
C ARG A 191 -1.74 -6.21 -4.38
N LEU A 192 -2.34 -6.58 -3.25
CA LEU A 192 -2.85 -5.61 -2.28
C LEU A 192 -1.72 -4.76 -1.67
N ILE A 193 -0.55 -5.34 -1.39
CA ILE A 193 0.63 -4.59 -0.95
C ILE A 193 1.07 -3.61 -2.04
N MET A 194 1.22 -4.08 -3.26
CA MET A 194 1.73 -3.28 -4.38
C MET A 194 0.79 -2.12 -4.76
N GLU A 195 -0.52 -2.30 -4.63
CA GLU A 195 -1.52 -1.26 -4.91
C GLU A 195 -1.78 -0.33 -3.70
N SER A 196 -1.49 -0.77 -2.46
CA SER A 196 -1.92 -0.05 -1.27
C SER A 196 -0.80 0.38 -0.31
N ASP A 197 0.42 -0.16 -0.45
CA ASP A 197 1.64 0.25 0.29
C ASP A 197 2.91 0.00 -0.54
N PRO A 198 3.01 0.55 -1.78
CA PRO A 198 4.12 0.27 -2.69
C PRO A 198 5.48 0.71 -2.14
N PHE A 199 5.54 1.75 -1.31
CA PHE A 199 6.78 2.20 -0.70
C PHE A 199 7.37 1.16 0.25
N SER A 200 6.55 0.37 0.93
CA SER A 200 7.03 -0.71 1.80
C SER A 200 7.78 -1.79 1.00
N LEU A 201 7.27 -2.14 -0.18
CA LEU A 201 7.96 -3.05 -1.09
C LEU A 201 9.29 -2.45 -1.58
N ILE A 202 9.26 -1.18 -2.04
CA ILE A 202 10.44 -0.49 -2.56
C ILE A 202 11.52 -0.36 -1.48
N GLU A 203 11.15 0.03 -0.25
CA GLU A 203 12.09 0.11 0.88
C GLU A 203 12.70 -1.26 1.19
N GLY A 204 11.86 -2.31 1.28
CA GLY A 204 12.33 -3.67 1.54
C GLY A 204 13.30 -4.17 0.45
N MET A 205 13.00 -3.90 -0.82
CA MET A 205 13.89 -4.20 -1.93
C MET A 205 15.21 -3.43 -1.84
N THR A 206 15.15 -2.14 -1.47
CA THR A 206 16.34 -1.28 -1.34
C THR A 206 17.24 -1.77 -0.20
N ILE A 207 16.67 -2.11 0.96
CA ILE A 207 17.42 -2.70 2.09
C ILE A 207 18.07 -4.02 1.66
N ALA A 208 17.33 -4.89 0.98
CA ALA A 208 17.85 -6.18 0.53
C ALA A 208 18.98 -6.00 -0.51
N ALA A 209 18.80 -5.09 -1.47
CA ALA A 209 19.82 -4.77 -2.48
C ALA A 209 21.07 -4.22 -1.83
N TYR A 210 20.93 -3.24 -0.93
CA TYR A 210 22.04 -2.69 -0.16
C TYR A 210 22.77 -3.80 0.59
N ALA A 211 22.06 -4.58 1.40
CA ALA A 211 22.66 -5.63 2.22
C ALA A 211 23.54 -6.59 1.43
N VAL A 212 23.16 -6.99 0.21
CA VAL A 212 23.91 -7.94 -0.61
C VAL A 212 24.89 -7.25 -1.61
N GLY A 213 24.92 -5.92 -1.67
CA GLY A 213 25.71 -5.16 -2.63
C GLY A 213 25.16 -5.22 -4.06
N ALA A 214 23.85 -5.36 -4.24
CA ALA A 214 23.22 -5.34 -5.56
C ALA A 214 23.02 -3.89 -6.04
N SER A 215 23.36 -3.62 -7.31
CA SER A 215 23.27 -2.29 -7.91
C SER A 215 21.99 -2.07 -8.73
N LYS A 216 21.23 -3.13 -9.03
CA LYS A 216 20.00 -3.07 -9.80
C LYS A 216 18.92 -4.01 -9.22
N GLY A 217 17.70 -3.48 -9.12
CA GLY A 217 16.51 -4.23 -8.77
C GLY A 217 15.58 -4.40 -9.97
N TYR A 218 14.90 -5.54 -10.03
CA TYR A 218 13.86 -5.84 -11.01
C TYR A 218 12.61 -6.33 -10.27
N ILE A 219 11.44 -5.91 -10.72
CA ILE A 219 10.15 -6.43 -10.26
C ILE A 219 9.58 -7.26 -11.41
N TYR A 220 9.49 -8.57 -11.21
CA TYR A 220 8.86 -9.47 -12.16
C TYR A 220 7.36 -9.53 -11.85
N LEU A 221 6.60 -8.67 -12.54
CA LEU A 221 5.18 -8.50 -12.33
C LEU A 221 4.38 -9.31 -13.36
N ARG A 222 3.37 -10.04 -12.90
CA ARG A 222 2.45 -10.73 -13.80
C ARG A 222 1.61 -9.76 -14.64
N SER A 223 1.29 -10.16 -15.87
CA SER A 223 0.58 -9.32 -16.84
C SER A 223 -0.87 -8.99 -16.46
N GLU A 224 -1.48 -9.81 -15.60
CA GLU A 224 -2.87 -9.65 -15.13
C GLU A 224 -3.05 -8.55 -14.09
N TYR A 225 -1.96 -7.89 -13.67
CA TYR A 225 -1.99 -6.79 -12.71
C TYR A 225 -1.62 -5.44 -13.33
N PRO A 226 -2.38 -4.93 -14.32
CA PRO A 226 -2.01 -3.69 -15.03
C PRO A 226 -1.98 -2.47 -14.11
N LEU A 227 -2.89 -2.38 -13.13
CA LEU A 227 -2.95 -1.25 -12.19
C LEU A 227 -1.74 -1.21 -11.26
N VAL A 228 -1.22 -2.38 -10.85
CA VAL A 228 0.01 -2.48 -10.05
C VAL A 228 1.19 -1.83 -10.75
N LYS A 229 1.31 -2.01 -12.07
CA LYS A 229 2.40 -1.41 -12.86
C LYS A 229 2.41 0.12 -12.69
N ASP A 230 1.25 0.74 -12.73
CA ASP A 230 1.14 2.19 -12.60
C ASP A 230 1.52 2.64 -11.19
N PHE A 231 0.97 2.02 -10.15
CA PHE A 231 1.31 2.33 -8.75
C PHE A 231 2.81 2.17 -8.46
N ILE A 232 3.40 1.05 -8.87
CA ILE A 232 4.84 0.79 -8.64
C ILE A 232 5.71 1.77 -9.41
N THR A 233 5.35 2.09 -10.66
CA THR A 233 6.08 3.07 -11.47
C THR A 233 6.07 4.46 -10.80
N ASP A 234 4.90 4.91 -10.36
CA ASP A 234 4.75 6.19 -9.68
C ASP A 234 5.50 6.22 -8.35
N ALA A 235 5.40 5.15 -7.56
CA ALA A 235 6.12 5.04 -6.28
C ALA A 235 7.64 5.03 -6.47
N ILE A 236 8.17 4.35 -7.50
CA ILE A 236 9.61 4.39 -7.86
C ILE A 236 10.02 5.83 -8.21
N ASN A 237 9.24 6.52 -9.05
CA ASN A 237 9.53 7.89 -9.45
C ASN A 237 9.52 8.85 -8.24
N ILE A 238 8.58 8.68 -7.31
CA ILE A 238 8.50 9.46 -6.07
C ILE A 238 9.71 9.15 -5.18
N ALA A 239 10.09 7.87 -5.02
CA ALA A 239 11.24 7.47 -4.22
C ALA A 239 12.57 8.02 -4.80
N LEU A 240 12.74 7.99 -6.13
CA LEU A 240 13.88 8.62 -6.83
C LEU A 240 13.94 10.12 -6.57
N LYS A 241 12.82 10.83 -6.69
CA LYS A 241 12.71 12.27 -6.44
C LYS A 241 13.09 12.67 -5.02
N ASN A 242 12.86 11.76 -4.07
CA ASN A 242 13.10 11.97 -2.65
C ASN A 242 14.44 11.36 -2.18
N ASN A 243 15.31 10.92 -3.10
CA ASN A 243 16.63 10.34 -2.82
C ASN A 243 16.59 9.04 -1.98
N TYR A 244 15.54 8.25 -2.09
CA TYR A 244 15.46 6.90 -1.51
C TYR A 244 15.83 5.79 -2.49
N LEU A 245 16.15 6.16 -3.73
CA LEU A 245 16.66 5.29 -4.79
C LEU A 245 17.67 6.05 -5.65
N GLY A 246 18.46 5.32 -6.42
CA GLY A 246 19.41 5.85 -7.39
C GLY A 246 20.81 6.00 -6.82
N LYS A 247 21.54 7.04 -7.27
CA LYS A 247 22.97 7.20 -6.96
C LYS A 247 23.30 7.54 -5.51
N ASN A 248 22.28 7.85 -4.70
CA ASN A 248 22.47 8.31 -3.32
C ASN A 248 22.29 7.18 -2.29
N ILE A 249 22.02 5.98 -2.75
CA ILE A 249 21.82 4.78 -1.93
C ILE A 249 22.83 3.70 -2.34
#